data_a22ba5af02cab31bc4ebbbfe0c67d2ff
#
_entry.id   a22ba5af02cab31bc4ebbbfe0c67d2ff
#
_cell.length_a   1.000
_cell.length_b   1.000
_cell.length_c   1.000
_cell.angle_alpha   90.00
_cell.angle_beta   90.00
_cell.angle_gamma   90.00
#
_symmetry.space_group_name_H-M   'P 1'
#
loop_
_entity.id
_entity.type
_entity.pdbx_description
1 polymer ?
#
loop_
_entity_poly.entity_id
_entity_poly.type
_entity_poly.pdbx_seq_one_letter_code
_entity_poly.pdbx_strand_id
1 'polypeptide(L)'
;MILGLDPSLRNFGWVLMEDDGTFLDKGMMSTEASMVFVSRYIFLRDGLREVVQKVRAEHPDKTLRVGIESPIFNDLYSEGMYGLFLYSNEALMLEGCDTVYLTPNQVKAHAHAFLNRPKGWKMQKGDMVDAVKQATEGQGAKRWNHHQADAYWVGRTAGRFWQLIEGTIEAHELSELERKHFTDYEKYIKGKKAGKVKRKGITYKENDRFFRWSEEDSD
;
A
#
# COMPACT_ATOMS: atom_id res chain seq x y z
N MET A 1 -0.54 -10.91 -9.52
CA MET A 1 -1.69 -10.24 -8.84
C MET A 1 -1.23 -9.48 -7.62
N ILE A 2 -1.93 -8.42 -7.28
CA ILE A 2 -1.61 -7.54 -6.15
C ILE A 2 -2.78 -7.48 -5.17
N LEU A 3 -2.51 -7.67 -3.89
CA LEU A 3 -3.44 -7.42 -2.79
C LEU A 3 -3.05 -6.10 -2.12
N GLY A 4 -3.87 -5.07 -2.25
CA GLY A 4 -3.69 -3.79 -1.58
C GLY A 4 -4.42 -3.77 -0.23
N LEU A 5 -3.75 -3.26 0.82
CA LEU A 5 -4.22 -3.27 2.19
C LEU A 5 -4.18 -1.86 2.82
N ASP A 6 -5.31 -1.42 3.36
CA ASP A 6 -5.45 -0.21 4.21
C ASP A 6 -5.73 -0.63 5.65
N PRO A 7 -4.69 -0.80 6.51
CA PRO A 7 -4.86 -1.21 7.89
C PRO A 7 -5.59 -0.15 8.73
N SER A 8 -6.69 -0.55 9.33
CA SER A 8 -7.43 0.26 10.30
C SER A 8 -8.02 -0.64 11.38
N LEU A 9 -7.98 -0.19 12.63
CA LEU A 9 -8.50 -0.96 13.77
C LEU A 9 -10.01 -1.23 13.73
N ARG A 10 -10.76 -0.41 13.00
CA ARG A 10 -12.22 -0.56 12.90
C ARG A 10 -12.66 -1.13 11.57
N ASN A 11 -12.02 -0.71 10.48
CA ASN A 11 -12.45 -1.03 9.12
C ASN A 11 -11.22 -1.26 8.24
N PHE A 12 -10.63 -2.42 8.35
CA PHE A 12 -9.47 -2.81 7.56
C PHE A 12 -9.91 -3.11 6.11
N GLY A 13 -9.52 -2.23 5.17
CA GLY A 13 -9.86 -2.38 3.77
C GLY A 13 -8.85 -3.25 3.01
N TRP A 14 -9.33 -4.05 2.08
CA TRP A 14 -8.48 -4.76 1.14
C TRP A 14 -9.07 -4.76 -0.28
N VAL A 15 -8.21 -4.81 -1.28
CA VAL A 15 -8.57 -4.90 -2.70
C VAL A 15 -7.61 -5.82 -3.42
N LEU A 16 -8.14 -6.75 -4.21
CA LEU A 16 -7.40 -7.63 -5.12
C LEU A 16 -7.48 -7.09 -6.54
N MET A 17 -6.36 -7.10 -7.25
CA MET A 17 -6.26 -6.65 -8.64
C MET A 17 -5.21 -7.44 -9.41
N GLU A 18 -5.27 -7.38 -10.74
CA GLU A 18 -4.17 -7.85 -11.60
C GLU A 18 -2.98 -6.90 -11.52
N ASP A 19 -1.83 -7.33 -12.06
CA ASP A 19 -0.59 -6.54 -12.04
C ASP A 19 -0.70 -5.22 -12.83
N ASP A 20 -1.60 -5.15 -13.80
CA ASP A 20 -1.92 -3.92 -14.54
C ASP A 20 -2.90 -2.98 -13.78
N GLY A 21 -3.43 -3.46 -12.65
CA GLY A 21 -4.37 -2.75 -11.80
C GLY A 21 -5.83 -2.96 -12.16
N THR A 22 -6.15 -3.92 -13.04
CA THR A 22 -7.52 -4.35 -13.28
C THR A 22 -8.14 -4.90 -12.00
N PHE A 23 -9.28 -4.35 -11.60
CA PHE A 23 -9.97 -4.74 -10.37
C PHE A 23 -10.53 -6.18 -10.47
N LEU A 24 -10.33 -6.97 -9.42
CA LEU A 24 -10.85 -8.33 -9.29
C LEU A 24 -11.86 -8.46 -8.14
N ASP A 25 -11.46 -8.14 -6.92
CA ASP A 25 -12.30 -8.28 -5.72
C ASP A 25 -11.92 -7.26 -4.66
N LYS A 26 -12.79 -7.04 -3.69
CA LYS A 26 -12.55 -6.16 -2.56
C LYS A 26 -13.37 -6.56 -1.34
N GLY A 27 -12.87 -6.21 -0.19
CA GLY A 27 -13.60 -6.42 1.05
C GLY A 27 -13.19 -5.47 2.17
N MET A 28 -13.74 -5.76 3.32
CA MET A 28 -13.47 -5.01 4.53
C MET A 28 -13.66 -5.92 5.74
N MET A 29 -12.69 -5.94 6.64
CA MET A 29 -12.80 -6.57 7.94
C MET A 29 -13.14 -5.50 8.96
N SER A 30 -14.23 -5.70 9.71
CA SER A 30 -14.69 -4.71 10.69
C SER A 30 -14.68 -5.30 12.09
N THR A 31 -14.19 -4.51 13.06
CA THR A 31 -14.21 -4.87 14.48
C THR A 31 -15.20 -4.02 15.27
N GLU A 32 -15.73 -4.56 16.35
CA GLU A 32 -16.63 -3.83 17.23
C GLU A 32 -15.86 -2.89 18.16
N ALA A 33 -16.52 -1.79 18.57
CA ALA A 33 -15.93 -0.80 19.47
C ALA A 33 -15.68 -1.38 20.88
N SER A 34 -16.46 -2.37 21.30
CA SER A 34 -16.37 -3.07 22.58
C SER A 34 -15.16 -4.01 22.70
N MET A 35 -14.57 -4.45 21.56
CA MET A 35 -13.40 -5.32 21.58
C MET A 35 -12.17 -4.60 22.13
N VAL A 36 -11.42 -5.27 23.00
CA VAL A 36 -10.10 -4.80 23.44
C VAL A 36 -9.08 -4.87 22.31
N PHE A 37 -8.01 -4.06 22.37
CA PHE A 37 -7.05 -3.93 21.27
C PHE A 37 -6.45 -5.27 20.84
N VAL A 38 -6.00 -6.10 21.77
CA VAL A 38 -5.40 -7.40 21.45
C VAL A 38 -6.36 -8.31 20.68
N SER A 39 -7.64 -8.35 21.08
CA SER A 39 -8.65 -9.14 20.37
C SER A 39 -8.90 -8.62 18.96
N ARG A 40 -8.83 -7.29 18.72
CA ARG A 40 -8.93 -6.72 17.38
C ARG A 40 -7.73 -7.09 16.53
N TYR A 41 -6.51 -7.05 17.08
CA TYR A 41 -5.31 -7.44 16.36
C TYR A 41 -5.38 -8.90 15.90
N ILE A 42 -5.76 -9.81 16.80
CA ILE A 42 -5.90 -11.24 16.50
C ILE A 42 -6.96 -11.44 15.42
N PHE A 43 -8.14 -10.84 15.58
CA PHE A 43 -9.23 -10.94 14.61
C PHE A 43 -8.81 -10.45 13.21
N LEU A 44 -8.16 -9.29 13.13
CA LEU A 44 -7.73 -8.70 11.86
C LEU A 44 -6.55 -9.47 11.24
N ARG A 45 -5.62 -9.98 12.07
CA ARG A 45 -4.54 -10.86 11.63
C ARG A 45 -5.08 -12.15 11.01
N ASP A 46 -5.97 -12.81 11.72
CA ASP A 46 -6.52 -14.10 11.27
C ASP A 46 -7.39 -13.91 10.01
N GLY A 47 -8.22 -12.86 9.98
CA GLY A 47 -8.99 -12.50 8.80
C GLY A 47 -8.11 -12.13 7.59
N LEU A 48 -6.96 -11.48 7.80
CA LEU A 48 -6.01 -11.20 6.72
C LEU A 48 -5.42 -12.50 6.16
N ARG A 49 -5.07 -13.46 7.02
CA ARG A 49 -4.60 -14.78 6.59
C ARG A 49 -5.66 -15.52 5.79
N GLU A 50 -6.92 -15.50 6.23
CA GLU A 50 -8.04 -16.09 5.49
C GLU A 50 -8.19 -15.47 4.10
N VAL A 51 -8.08 -14.14 3.98
CA VAL A 51 -8.11 -13.46 2.68
C VAL A 51 -6.97 -13.93 1.78
N VAL A 52 -5.73 -13.98 2.28
CA VAL A 52 -4.57 -14.45 1.49
C VAL A 52 -4.76 -15.91 1.04
N GLN A 53 -5.16 -16.78 1.95
CA GLN A 53 -5.38 -18.21 1.66
C GLN A 53 -6.50 -18.42 0.63
N LYS A 54 -7.62 -17.68 0.77
CA LYS A 54 -8.71 -17.69 -0.21
C LYS A 54 -8.23 -17.27 -1.59
N VAL A 55 -7.53 -16.14 -1.69
CA VAL A 55 -7.01 -15.64 -2.96
C VAL A 55 -6.09 -16.67 -3.63
N ARG A 56 -5.18 -17.29 -2.88
CA ARG A 56 -4.31 -18.33 -3.42
C ARG A 56 -5.05 -19.58 -3.86
N ALA A 57 -6.09 -19.98 -3.14
CA ALA A 57 -6.92 -21.12 -3.53
C ALA A 57 -7.73 -20.85 -4.82
N GLU A 58 -8.21 -19.63 -5.00
CA GLU A 58 -8.96 -19.21 -6.20
C GLU A 58 -8.05 -18.96 -7.42
N HIS A 59 -6.77 -18.65 -7.19
CA HIS A 59 -5.80 -18.31 -8.23
C HIS A 59 -4.45 -19.04 -8.04
N PRO A 60 -4.44 -20.39 -8.06
CA PRO A 60 -3.25 -21.17 -7.69
C PRO A 60 -2.04 -20.98 -8.61
N ASP A 61 -2.27 -20.57 -9.85
CA ASP A 61 -1.22 -20.39 -10.86
C ASP A 61 -0.65 -18.96 -10.89
N LYS A 62 -1.14 -18.06 -9.99
CA LYS A 62 -0.71 -16.67 -9.97
C LYS A 62 0.11 -16.33 -8.71
N THR A 63 1.21 -15.63 -8.91
CA THR A 63 1.97 -15.06 -7.80
C THR A 63 1.18 -13.93 -7.15
N LEU A 64 0.94 -14.05 -5.84
CA LEU A 64 0.29 -13.02 -5.04
C LEU A 64 1.34 -12.17 -4.34
N ARG A 65 1.36 -10.89 -4.61
CA ARG A 65 2.16 -9.85 -3.95
C ARG A 65 1.27 -8.91 -3.17
N VAL A 66 1.83 -8.26 -2.16
CA VAL A 66 1.06 -7.42 -1.26
C VAL A 66 1.62 -6.00 -1.22
N GLY A 67 0.73 -5.02 -1.27
CA GLY A 67 1.00 -3.65 -0.86
C GLY A 67 0.29 -3.36 0.45
N ILE A 68 0.97 -2.79 1.42
CA ILE A 68 0.37 -2.39 2.70
C ILE A 68 0.71 -0.94 3.04
N GLU A 69 -0.31 -0.17 3.44
CA GLU A 69 -0.05 1.17 3.96
C GLU A 69 0.61 1.06 5.35
N SER A 70 1.82 1.60 5.46
CA SER A 70 2.56 1.63 6.71
C SER A 70 2.25 2.89 7.51
N PRO A 71 2.15 2.82 8.84
CA PRO A 71 1.95 3.98 9.68
C PRO A 71 3.13 4.94 9.55
N ILE A 72 2.85 6.24 9.54
CA ILE A 72 3.88 7.26 9.68
C ILE A 72 4.26 7.31 11.15
N PHE A 73 5.49 6.89 11.47
CA PHE A 73 6.01 6.96 12.83
C PHE A 73 6.24 8.41 13.24
N ASN A 74 5.25 9.02 13.84
CA ASN A 74 5.34 10.29 14.51
C ASN A 74 4.64 10.19 15.88
N ASP A 75 4.88 11.14 16.77
CA ASP A 75 4.38 11.16 18.15
C ASP A 75 2.85 11.16 18.28
N LEU A 76 2.13 11.27 17.16
CA LEU A 76 0.66 11.27 17.09
C LEU A 76 0.07 9.91 16.75
N TYR A 77 0.89 8.92 16.41
CA TYR A 77 0.38 7.57 16.13
C TYR A 77 0.09 6.83 17.42
N SER A 78 -1.14 6.41 17.56
CA SER A 78 -1.56 5.61 18.70
C SER A 78 -0.84 4.25 18.71
N GLU A 79 -0.52 3.75 19.90
CA GLU A 79 0.00 2.38 20.12
C GLU A 79 -0.84 1.32 19.39
N GLY A 80 -2.15 1.57 19.26
CA GLY A 80 -3.07 0.70 18.56
C GLY A 80 -2.75 0.50 17.07
N MET A 81 -2.33 1.53 16.35
CA MET A 81 -1.98 1.39 14.94
C MET A 81 -0.63 0.69 14.76
N TYR A 82 0.29 0.89 15.69
CA TYR A 82 1.58 0.19 15.70
C TYR A 82 1.39 -1.31 15.92
N GLY A 83 0.58 -1.68 16.92
CA GLY A 83 0.23 -3.08 17.16
C GLY A 83 -0.43 -3.73 15.94
N LEU A 84 -1.42 -3.06 15.34
CA LEU A 84 -2.07 -3.58 14.13
C LEU A 84 -1.07 -3.81 12.98
N PHE A 85 -0.15 -2.88 12.77
CA PHE A 85 0.89 -3.03 11.74
C PHE A 85 1.78 -4.24 12.00
N LEU A 86 2.20 -4.48 13.24
CA LEU A 86 3.00 -5.65 13.60
C LEU A 86 2.25 -6.96 13.36
N TYR A 87 0.98 -7.07 13.81
CA TYR A 87 0.17 -8.26 13.60
C TYR A 87 -0.18 -8.52 12.13
N SER A 88 -0.37 -7.46 11.34
CA SER A 88 -0.56 -7.59 9.89
C SER A 88 0.72 -8.11 9.21
N ASN A 89 1.89 -7.61 9.61
CA ASN A 89 3.16 -8.12 9.09
C ASN A 89 3.41 -9.58 9.49
N GLU A 90 3.10 -9.97 10.73
CA GLU A 90 3.18 -11.37 11.16
C GLU A 90 2.31 -12.25 10.24
N ALA A 91 1.05 -11.85 9.98
CA ALA A 91 0.17 -12.58 9.08
C ALA A 91 0.80 -12.77 7.68
N LEU A 92 1.29 -11.69 7.09
CA LEU A 92 1.90 -11.72 5.76
C LEU A 92 3.20 -12.54 5.72
N MET A 93 3.99 -12.52 6.80
CA MET A 93 5.19 -13.36 6.93
C MET A 93 4.84 -14.84 7.03
N LEU A 94 3.85 -15.18 7.86
CA LEU A 94 3.40 -16.58 8.02
C LEU A 94 2.83 -17.15 6.72
N GLU A 95 2.21 -16.31 5.91
CA GLU A 95 1.71 -16.69 4.58
C GLU A 95 2.79 -16.56 3.48
N GLY A 96 4.03 -16.18 3.80
CA GLY A 96 5.12 -16.07 2.82
C GLY A 96 4.84 -15.07 1.70
N CYS A 97 4.24 -13.92 2.03
CA CYS A 97 3.92 -12.88 1.05
C CYS A 97 5.08 -11.92 0.82
N ASP A 98 5.42 -11.68 -0.43
CA ASP A 98 6.27 -10.56 -0.81
C ASP A 98 5.48 -9.26 -0.65
N THR A 99 6.05 -8.29 0.07
CA THR A 99 5.29 -7.14 0.57
C THR A 99 6.02 -5.83 0.34
N VAL A 100 5.30 -4.85 -0.22
CA VAL A 100 5.73 -3.46 -0.36
C VAL A 100 5.07 -2.60 0.72
N TYR A 101 5.89 -1.80 1.41
CA TYR A 101 5.46 -0.89 2.48
C TYR A 101 5.37 0.54 1.97
N LEU A 102 4.15 1.07 1.92
CA LEU A 102 3.85 2.38 1.35
C LEU A 102 3.39 3.37 2.42
N THR A 103 3.92 4.57 2.37
CA THR A 103 3.40 5.64 3.22
C THR A 103 2.13 6.26 2.61
N PRO A 104 1.23 6.85 3.42
CA PRO A 104 0.04 7.55 2.91
C PRO A 104 0.36 8.62 1.85
N ASN A 105 1.52 9.26 1.95
CA ASN A 105 1.93 10.27 0.98
C ASN A 105 2.30 9.68 -0.38
N GLN A 106 2.91 8.49 -0.42
CA GLN A 106 3.22 7.78 -1.66
C GLN A 106 1.94 7.35 -2.37
N VAL A 107 1.01 6.78 -1.62
CA VAL A 107 -0.31 6.35 -2.12
C VAL A 107 -1.10 7.53 -2.69
N LYS A 108 -1.21 8.63 -1.93
CA LYS A 108 -1.90 9.84 -2.38
C LYS A 108 -1.23 10.51 -3.58
N ALA A 109 0.10 10.43 -3.68
CA ALA A 109 0.82 10.97 -4.82
C ALA A 109 0.46 10.24 -6.12
N HIS A 110 0.29 8.93 -6.08
CA HIS A 110 -0.12 8.15 -7.25
C HIS A 110 -1.56 8.48 -7.67
N ALA A 111 -2.50 8.50 -6.73
CA ALA A 111 -3.89 8.90 -7.02
C ALA A 111 -3.98 10.36 -7.54
N HIS A 112 -3.16 11.26 -6.99
CA HIS A 112 -3.05 12.64 -7.47
C HIS A 112 -2.58 12.71 -8.93
N ALA A 113 -1.54 11.95 -9.28
CA ALA A 113 -1.02 11.89 -10.65
C ALA A 113 -2.08 11.33 -11.61
N PHE A 114 -2.80 10.27 -11.23
CA PHE A 114 -3.89 9.69 -12.02
C PHE A 114 -5.00 10.70 -12.32
N LEU A 115 -5.45 11.47 -11.32
CA LEU A 115 -6.46 12.51 -11.50
C LEU A 115 -5.95 13.78 -12.20
N ASN A 116 -4.66 13.84 -12.53
CA ASN A 116 -4.00 15.01 -13.11
C ASN A 116 -4.32 16.32 -12.34
N ARG A 117 -4.30 16.26 -11.01
CA ARG A 117 -4.59 17.42 -10.16
C ARG A 117 -3.44 18.44 -10.19
N PRO A 118 -3.73 19.74 -10.04
CA PRO A 118 -2.72 20.79 -10.01
C PRO A 118 -1.68 20.58 -8.91
N LYS A 119 -0.43 20.97 -9.16
CA LYS A 119 0.65 20.93 -8.16
C LYS A 119 0.22 21.68 -6.89
N GLY A 120 0.38 21.00 -5.73
CA GLY A 120 -0.02 21.53 -4.42
C GLY A 120 -1.45 21.17 -3.98
N TRP A 121 -2.23 20.51 -4.83
CA TRP A 121 -3.52 19.96 -4.43
C TRP A 121 -3.35 18.91 -3.33
N LYS A 122 -4.10 19.07 -2.24
CA LYS A 122 -4.10 18.12 -1.12
C LYS A 122 -5.22 17.10 -1.32
N MET A 123 -4.85 15.88 -1.67
CA MET A 123 -5.80 14.77 -1.83
C MET A 123 -6.61 14.54 -0.55
N GLN A 124 -7.93 14.61 -0.68
CA GLN A 124 -8.89 14.33 0.37
C GLN A 124 -9.48 12.92 0.20
N LYS A 125 -10.20 12.42 1.22
CA LYS A 125 -10.86 11.10 1.15
C LYS A 125 -11.85 11.00 -0.03
N GLY A 126 -12.55 12.08 -0.35
CA GLY A 126 -13.44 12.13 -1.51
C GLY A 126 -12.68 11.97 -2.83
N ASP A 127 -11.56 12.66 -2.99
CA ASP A 127 -10.71 12.54 -4.18
C ASP A 127 -10.22 11.10 -4.39
N MET A 128 -9.85 10.39 -3.30
CA MET A 128 -9.43 8.98 -3.38
C MET A 128 -10.55 8.07 -3.89
N VAL A 129 -11.78 8.29 -3.40
CA VAL A 129 -12.97 7.55 -3.87
C VAL A 129 -13.30 7.88 -5.32
N ASP A 130 -13.22 9.13 -5.73
CA ASP A 130 -13.50 9.53 -7.11
C ASP A 130 -12.43 9.00 -8.07
N ALA A 131 -11.17 9.00 -7.64
CA ALA A 131 -10.07 8.43 -8.40
C ALA A 131 -10.28 6.91 -8.65
N VAL A 132 -10.69 6.15 -7.63
CA VAL A 132 -10.92 4.71 -7.81
C VAL A 132 -12.13 4.43 -8.67
N LYS A 133 -13.22 5.18 -8.55
CA LYS A 133 -14.39 5.04 -9.42
C LYS A 133 -14.02 5.22 -10.90
N GLN A 134 -13.21 6.25 -11.18
CA GLN A 134 -12.74 6.53 -12.53
C GLN A 134 -11.78 5.43 -13.03
N ALA A 135 -10.86 4.97 -12.17
CA ALA A 135 -9.90 3.93 -12.52
C ALA A 135 -10.54 2.54 -12.77
N THR A 136 -11.69 2.29 -12.16
CA THR A 136 -12.43 1.00 -12.27
C THR A 136 -13.71 1.12 -13.06
N GLU A 137 -13.88 2.18 -13.85
CA GLU A 137 -15.02 2.36 -14.71
C GLU A 137 -15.13 1.19 -15.71
N GLY A 138 -16.32 0.61 -15.84
CA GLY A 138 -16.54 -0.57 -16.69
C GLY A 138 -16.08 -1.92 -16.13
N GLN A 139 -15.38 -1.95 -14.98
CA GLN A 139 -14.85 -3.19 -14.39
C GLN A 139 -15.83 -3.87 -13.40
N GLY A 140 -17.06 -3.44 -13.32
CA GLY A 140 -18.08 -4.05 -12.46
C GLY A 140 -17.97 -3.70 -10.96
N ALA A 141 -16.98 -2.94 -10.55
CA ALA A 141 -16.79 -2.50 -9.17
C ALA A 141 -17.93 -1.56 -8.73
N LYS A 142 -18.69 -1.97 -7.72
CA LYS A 142 -19.81 -1.18 -7.20
C LYS A 142 -19.48 -0.63 -5.82
N ARG A 143 -19.92 0.60 -5.53
CA ARG A 143 -19.88 1.24 -4.20
C ARG A 143 -18.52 1.14 -3.51
N TRP A 144 -17.72 2.17 -3.68
CA TRP A 144 -16.45 2.33 -2.97
C TRP A 144 -16.64 3.11 -1.67
N ASN A 145 -16.15 2.59 -0.56
CA ASN A 145 -15.90 3.37 0.64
C ASN A 145 -14.43 3.84 0.68
N HIS A 146 -14.09 4.72 1.61
CA HIS A 146 -12.75 5.32 1.66
C HIS A 146 -11.65 4.30 2.00
N HIS A 147 -11.91 3.30 2.86
CA HIS A 147 -10.93 2.27 3.17
C HIS A 147 -10.62 1.36 1.97
N GLN A 148 -11.64 1.00 1.21
CA GLN A 148 -11.44 0.24 -0.02
C GLN A 148 -10.78 1.09 -1.10
N ALA A 149 -11.08 2.38 -1.18
CA ALA A 149 -10.43 3.29 -2.10
C ALA A 149 -8.94 3.47 -1.77
N ASP A 150 -8.61 3.64 -0.49
CA ASP A 150 -7.22 3.73 -0.04
C ASP A 150 -6.49 2.40 -0.32
N ALA A 151 -7.09 1.25 0.00
CA ALA A 151 -6.53 -0.07 -0.31
C ALA A 151 -6.31 -0.30 -1.83
N TYR A 152 -7.22 0.19 -2.70
CA TYR A 152 -7.03 0.14 -4.15
C TYR A 152 -5.77 0.90 -4.57
N TRP A 153 -5.60 2.12 -4.09
CA TRP A 153 -4.45 2.93 -4.44
C TRP A 153 -3.14 2.41 -3.82
N VAL A 154 -3.22 1.77 -2.66
CA VAL A 154 -2.09 1.00 -2.11
C VAL A 154 -1.69 -0.11 -3.07
N GLY A 155 -2.64 -0.92 -3.53
CA GLY A 155 -2.41 -2.01 -4.49
C GLY A 155 -1.85 -1.50 -5.83
N ARG A 156 -2.45 -0.44 -6.41
CA ARG A 156 -1.97 0.18 -7.66
C ARG A 156 -0.54 0.69 -7.53
N THR A 157 -0.22 1.35 -6.42
CA THR A 157 1.13 1.87 -6.17
C THR A 157 2.13 0.73 -5.99
N ALA A 158 1.75 -0.31 -5.25
CA ALA A 158 2.57 -1.51 -5.07
C ALA A 158 2.81 -2.24 -6.40
N GLY A 159 1.78 -2.43 -7.21
CA GLY A 159 1.89 -3.07 -8.53
C GLY A 159 2.85 -2.33 -9.44
N ARG A 160 2.74 -1.00 -9.50
CA ARG A 160 3.66 -0.17 -10.29
C ARG A 160 5.11 -0.28 -9.80
N PHE A 161 5.30 -0.40 -8.48
CA PHE A 161 6.62 -0.59 -7.90
C PHE A 161 7.18 -1.98 -8.19
N TRP A 162 6.36 -3.05 -8.12
CA TRP A 162 6.79 -4.39 -8.52
C TRP A 162 7.18 -4.49 -9.99
N GLN A 163 6.44 -3.83 -10.88
CA GLN A 163 6.80 -3.73 -12.29
C GLN A 163 8.20 -3.12 -12.49
N LEU A 164 8.55 -2.11 -11.68
CA LEU A 164 9.88 -1.48 -11.72
C LEU A 164 10.97 -2.45 -11.23
N ILE A 165 10.76 -3.15 -10.11
CA ILE A 165 11.72 -4.13 -9.58
C ILE A 165 11.97 -5.28 -10.57
N GLU A 166 10.92 -5.72 -11.26
CA GLU A 166 11.00 -6.81 -12.24
C GLU A 166 11.52 -6.39 -13.60
N GLY A 167 11.79 -5.10 -13.78
CA GLY A 167 12.22 -4.56 -15.06
C GLY A 167 11.16 -4.61 -16.17
N THR A 168 9.87 -4.78 -15.81
CA THR A 168 8.76 -4.70 -16.76
C THR A 168 8.49 -3.27 -17.21
N ILE A 169 8.90 -2.31 -16.39
CA ILE A 169 8.96 -0.88 -16.72
C ILE A 169 10.32 -0.34 -16.32
N GLU A 170 10.76 0.69 -17.02
CA GLU A 170 12.02 1.36 -16.69
C GLU A 170 11.78 2.63 -15.85
N ALA A 171 12.82 3.08 -15.12
CA ALA A 171 12.72 4.26 -14.26
C ALA A 171 12.32 5.53 -15.03
N HIS A 172 12.66 5.64 -16.31
CA HIS A 172 12.28 6.78 -17.14
C HIS A 172 10.79 6.82 -17.51
N GLU A 173 10.08 5.68 -17.43
CA GLU A 173 8.62 5.60 -17.65
C GLU A 173 7.81 6.04 -16.42
N LEU A 174 8.48 6.21 -15.28
CA LEU A 174 7.86 6.77 -14.09
C LEU A 174 7.58 8.26 -14.27
N SER A 175 6.41 8.70 -13.86
CA SER A 175 6.11 10.12 -13.72
C SER A 175 7.10 10.79 -12.75
N GLU A 176 7.29 12.12 -12.85
CA GLU A 176 8.13 12.87 -11.90
C GLU A 176 7.73 12.60 -10.44
N LEU A 177 6.43 12.43 -10.20
CA LEU A 177 5.91 12.20 -8.87
C LEU A 177 6.19 10.77 -8.37
N GLU A 178 6.03 9.76 -9.21
CA GLU A 178 6.37 8.38 -8.87
C GLU A 178 7.87 8.24 -8.62
N ARG A 179 8.71 8.76 -9.50
CA ARG A 179 10.18 8.75 -9.33
C ARG A 179 10.59 9.36 -8.00
N LYS A 180 10.00 10.50 -7.63
CA LYS A 180 10.28 11.16 -6.35
C LYS A 180 9.90 10.29 -5.13
N HIS A 181 8.96 9.39 -5.27
CA HIS A 181 8.46 8.58 -4.16
C HIS A 181 8.97 7.14 -4.16
N PHE A 182 9.35 6.62 -5.31
CA PHE A 182 9.83 5.23 -5.43
C PHE A 182 11.32 5.11 -5.21
N THR A 183 12.12 6.06 -5.73
CA THR A 183 13.56 6.00 -5.61
C THR A 183 14.05 6.31 -4.20
N ASP A 184 15.09 5.63 -3.75
CA ASP A 184 15.82 6.00 -2.53
C ASP A 184 16.72 7.20 -2.84
N TYR A 185 16.51 8.30 -2.15
CA TYR A 185 17.34 9.48 -2.28
C TYR A 185 17.60 10.14 -0.94
N GLU A 186 18.75 10.74 -0.83
CA GLU A 186 19.14 11.52 0.33
C GLU A 186 18.64 12.96 0.20
N LYS A 187 17.95 13.43 1.21
CA LYS A 187 17.50 14.82 1.29
C LYS A 187 18.16 15.54 2.45
N TYR A 188 18.92 16.56 2.14
CA TYR A 188 19.43 17.45 3.16
C TYR A 188 18.32 18.23 3.84
N ILE A 189 18.29 18.18 5.17
CA ILE A 189 17.31 18.88 5.97
C ILE A 189 17.82 20.29 6.25
N LYS A 190 17.02 21.30 5.91
CA LYS A 190 17.31 22.72 6.19
C LYS A 190 16.87 23.11 7.62
N GLY A 191 17.44 24.17 8.17
CA GLY A 191 17.05 24.75 9.46
C GLY A 191 17.75 24.09 10.66
N LYS A 192 17.07 24.01 11.82
CA LYS A 192 17.64 23.48 13.08
C LYS A 192 18.22 22.07 13.00
N LYS A 193 17.87 21.32 11.97
CA LYS A 193 18.39 19.97 11.69
C LYS A 193 19.31 19.95 10.45
N ALA A 194 19.85 21.11 10.06
CA ALA A 194 20.76 21.21 8.93
C ALA A 194 21.96 20.24 9.08
N GLY A 195 22.37 19.64 7.99
CA GLY A 195 23.43 18.63 7.97
C GLY A 195 22.95 17.20 8.24
N LYS A 196 21.67 16.96 8.59
CA LYS A 196 21.09 15.63 8.64
C LYS A 196 20.56 15.24 7.27
N VAL A 197 20.80 13.98 6.93
CA VAL A 197 20.29 13.36 5.70
C VAL A 197 19.08 12.49 6.06
N LYS A 198 18.01 12.60 5.31
CA LYS A 198 16.85 11.74 5.43
C LYS A 198 16.72 10.92 4.17
N ARG A 199 16.85 9.61 4.29
CA ARG A 199 16.55 8.68 3.21
C ARG A 199 15.05 8.60 2.98
N LYS A 200 14.69 8.51 1.72
CA LYS A 200 13.34 8.29 1.22
C LYS A 200 13.38 7.18 0.19
N GLY A 201 12.28 6.57 -0.06
CA GLY A 201 12.14 5.46 -0.98
C GLY A 201 11.12 4.46 -0.46
N ILE A 202 10.84 3.46 -1.24
CA ILE A 202 9.94 2.38 -0.85
C ILE A 202 10.77 1.26 -0.20
N THR A 203 10.30 0.77 0.92
CA THR A 203 10.82 -0.46 1.53
C THR A 203 9.96 -1.62 1.10
N TYR A 204 10.57 -2.71 0.69
CA TYR A 204 9.88 -3.93 0.32
C TYR A 204 10.56 -5.16 0.95
N LYS A 205 9.82 -6.24 1.05
CA LYS A 205 10.28 -7.54 1.53
C LYS A 205 10.09 -8.56 0.42
N GLU A 206 11.14 -9.25 0.08
CA GLU A 206 11.17 -10.33 -0.89
C GLU A 206 12.03 -11.48 -0.33
N ASN A 207 11.57 -12.72 -0.45
CA ASN A 207 12.29 -13.90 0.04
C ASN A 207 12.82 -13.75 1.48
N ASP A 208 11.98 -13.24 2.39
CA ASP A 208 12.28 -12.97 3.81
C ASP A 208 13.40 -11.96 4.08
N ARG A 209 13.80 -11.17 3.10
CA ARG A 209 14.76 -10.07 3.24
C ARG A 209 14.08 -8.73 3.00
N PHE A 210 14.56 -7.70 3.72
CA PHE A 210 14.11 -6.32 3.51
C PHE A 210 15.09 -5.58 2.62
N PHE A 211 14.55 -4.91 1.62
CA PHE A 211 15.29 -4.12 0.66
C PHE A 211 14.75 -2.68 0.63
N ARG A 212 15.57 -1.79 0.12
CA ARG A 212 15.17 -0.46 -0.31
C ARG A 212 15.66 -0.27 -1.73
N TRP A 213 14.75 0.02 -2.63
CA TRP A 213 15.07 0.17 -4.03
C TRP A 213 15.84 1.48 -4.27
N SER A 214 16.92 1.44 -5.08
CA SER A 214 17.67 2.59 -5.59
C SER A 214 17.84 2.47 -7.11
N GLU A 215 18.03 3.60 -7.79
CA GLU A 215 18.28 3.59 -9.27
C GLU A 215 19.60 2.91 -9.62
N GLU A 216 20.55 2.80 -8.69
CA GLU A 216 21.85 2.14 -8.88
C GLU A 216 21.74 0.61 -8.91
N ASP A 217 20.63 0.05 -8.45
CA ASP A 217 20.38 -1.40 -8.44
C ASP A 217 19.77 -1.90 -9.78
N SER A 218 19.65 -1.03 -10.80
CA SER A 218 18.94 -1.31 -12.06
C SER A 218 19.87 -1.68 -13.24
N ASP A 219 21.18 -1.84 -13.00
CA ASP A 219 22.19 -2.19 -14.02
C ASP A 219 22.57 -3.68 -14.02
#